data_03396b0e0a053b56d28e01ad1a0d329b
#
_entry.id   03396b0e0a053b56d28e01ad1a0d329b
#
_cell.length_a   1.000
_cell.length_b   1.000
_cell.length_c   1.000
_cell.angle_alpha   90.00
_cell.angle_beta   90.00
_cell.angle_gamma   90.00
#
_symmetry.space_group_name_H-M   'P 1'
#
loop_
_entity.id
_entity.type
_entity.pdbx_description
1 polymer ?
#
loop_
_entity_poly.entity_id
_entity_poly.type
_entity_poly.pdbx_seq_one_letter_code
_entity_poly.pdbx_strand_id
1 'polypeptide(L)'
;ENFIVSARKYRPATFESVVGQGSLTTTLKNAIKNKQLAHAYLFCGPRGVGKTTCARIFAKTINCQNITSETEACNQCESCVSFNEQRSFNIHELDAASNNGVDDIRSLIDQVRIQPQIGKYSVYIIDEVHMLSAGAYNAFLKTLEEPPAHAIFILATTEKHKIIPTILSRCQIYDFNRITVPDTVAHLKYVAGEEGVTIDENALNIIAHKSDGGLRDALSIFDQLVSFCGNEIKYEDVISNLNVLDYEYYFRLVESFLNRDIVNALLIFNEVLNKGFDAHHFVSGLNKHLRDLLVSKDPQTIKLMEVGADIGKRYQQQAQQCSADFLFNALKINNDCDLNYRISSNKRLLVELALIRICQLIDEKKKSVTFGQAPEIQAIHVEKKQVASKLIVNKTVKAEAEKTVTPTAEVKGVPVKKPEEESQIKSVSKSGKKAGKRPISISISSYSGQSEDSQVSEQAEEEHFVQNEAYSSTDLIKAWKNYTDQIPELSSIVSFINNNNPKKIGEHVYLLTFSNIFQENDFKKEMNNIRKYLRKELKNSSISFKTKVVENTSRFRRKNPEEILKSLSEQNPALQTLKRNLSLELD
;
A
#
# COMPACT_ATOMS: atom_id res chain seq x y z
N GLU A 1 23.18 -20.11 26.02
CA GLU A 1 23.17 -18.68 25.64
C GLU A 1 21.84 -18.35 25.00
N ASN A 2 21.22 -17.24 25.43
CA ASN A 2 19.97 -16.80 24.82
C ASN A 2 20.28 -16.29 23.40
N PHE A 3 19.57 -16.80 22.38
CA PHE A 3 19.70 -16.34 21.00
C PHE A 3 19.35 -14.84 20.91
N ILE A 4 20.29 -14.06 20.41
CA ILE A 4 20.10 -12.61 20.15
C ILE A 4 20.03 -12.42 18.64
N VAL A 5 18.92 -11.88 18.15
CA VAL A 5 18.71 -11.57 16.72
C VAL A 5 19.85 -10.69 16.19
N SER A 6 20.40 -11.01 15.02
CA SER A 6 21.54 -10.31 14.40
C SER A 6 21.32 -8.81 14.24
N ALA A 7 20.10 -8.39 13.91
CA ALA A 7 19.73 -6.98 13.83
C ALA A 7 19.92 -6.20 15.16
N ARG A 8 19.98 -6.90 16.32
CA ARG A 8 20.29 -6.31 17.62
C ARG A 8 21.75 -6.52 18.00
N LYS A 9 22.33 -7.67 17.74
CA LYS A 9 23.72 -8.03 18.06
C LYS A 9 24.71 -7.16 17.28
N TYR A 10 24.48 -6.96 15.99
CA TYR A 10 25.32 -6.15 15.09
C TYR A 10 24.81 -4.71 14.89
N ARG A 11 24.05 -4.19 15.85
CA ARG A 11 23.60 -2.79 15.81
C ARG A 11 24.82 -1.87 15.95
N PRO A 12 25.06 -0.92 15.01
CA PRO A 12 26.18 0.01 15.09
C PRO A 12 26.25 0.74 16.43
N ALA A 13 27.45 0.80 17.01
CA ALA A 13 27.71 1.46 18.31
C ALA A 13 28.48 2.77 18.15
N THR A 14 29.07 3.03 16.96
CA THR A 14 29.86 4.22 16.60
C THR A 14 29.39 4.78 15.26
N PHE A 15 29.67 6.03 14.96
CA PHE A 15 29.33 6.63 13.66
C PHE A 15 30.08 5.95 12.50
N GLU A 16 31.30 5.49 12.75
CA GLU A 16 32.11 4.78 11.74
C GLU A 16 31.48 3.45 11.32
N SER A 17 30.86 2.75 12.27
CA SER A 17 30.20 1.46 12.01
C SER A 17 28.84 1.58 11.32
N VAL A 18 28.32 2.82 11.10
CA VAL A 18 27.05 3.03 10.40
C VAL A 18 27.24 2.85 8.90
N VAL A 19 26.59 1.85 8.35
CA VAL A 19 26.68 1.48 6.93
C VAL A 19 25.88 2.43 6.04
N GLY A 20 26.48 2.86 4.92
CA GLY A 20 25.79 3.59 3.84
C GLY A 20 25.38 5.04 4.15
N GLN A 21 25.74 5.60 5.32
CA GLN A 21 25.35 6.96 5.73
C GLN A 21 26.53 7.90 5.99
N GLY A 22 27.67 7.71 5.30
CA GLY A 22 28.93 8.42 5.60
C GLY A 22 28.86 9.94 5.56
N SER A 23 28.14 10.54 4.61
CA SER A 23 27.97 12.00 4.54
C SER A 23 27.19 12.57 5.72
N LEU A 24 26.17 11.86 6.16
CA LEU A 24 25.31 12.25 7.28
C LEU A 24 26.08 12.13 8.61
N THR A 25 26.77 11.01 8.83
CA THR A 25 27.57 10.81 10.05
C THR A 25 28.69 11.83 10.16
N THR A 26 29.34 12.19 9.04
CA THR A 26 30.35 13.26 8.99
C THR A 26 29.74 14.60 9.37
N THR A 27 28.54 14.94 8.89
CA THR A 27 27.86 16.20 9.24
C THR A 27 27.53 16.25 10.73
N LEU A 28 27.05 15.14 11.31
CA LEU A 28 26.77 15.04 12.76
C LEU A 28 28.07 15.17 13.60
N LYS A 29 29.15 14.50 13.19
CA LYS A 29 30.46 14.65 13.83
C LYS A 29 30.96 16.10 13.80
N ASN A 30 30.81 16.79 12.67
CA ASN A 30 31.21 18.21 12.54
C ASN A 30 30.37 19.11 13.46
N ALA A 31 29.05 18.87 13.58
CA ALA A 31 28.19 19.63 14.50
C ALA A 31 28.65 19.47 15.97
N ILE A 32 29.06 18.27 16.38
CA ILE A 32 29.60 17.99 17.72
C ILE A 32 30.95 18.70 17.90
N LYS A 33 31.88 18.54 16.93
CA LYS A 33 33.23 19.11 16.97
C LYS A 33 33.18 20.64 17.07
N ASN A 34 32.30 21.26 16.32
CA ASN A 34 32.15 22.73 16.29
C ASN A 34 31.26 23.26 17.45
N LYS A 35 30.71 22.38 18.31
CA LYS A 35 29.78 22.75 19.38
C LYS A 35 28.53 23.51 18.86
N GLN A 36 28.10 23.22 17.65
CA GLN A 36 26.94 23.81 16.99
C GLN A 36 25.79 22.82 16.97
N LEU A 37 25.22 22.55 18.16
CA LEU A 37 24.12 21.63 18.31
C LEU A 37 22.79 22.38 18.18
N ALA A 38 21.89 21.88 17.34
CA ALA A 38 20.51 22.33 17.27
C ALA A 38 19.69 21.74 18.45
N HIS A 39 18.62 22.40 18.84
CA HIS A 39 17.73 21.89 19.86
C HIS A 39 16.81 20.77 19.37
N ALA A 40 16.55 20.71 18.06
CA ALA A 40 15.70 19.69 17.48
C ALA A 40 16.29 19.18 16.14
N TYR A 41 16.30 17.88 16.01
CA TYR A 41 16.74 17.14 14.82
C TYR A 41 15.57 16.30 14.29
N LEU A 42 15.44 16.19 12.98
CA LEU A 42 14.48 15.31 12.33
C LEU A 42 15.18 14.37 11.37
N PHE A 43 15.21 13.09 11.70
CA PHE A 43 15.79 12.01 10.90
C PHE A 43 14.71 11.36 10.04
N CYS A 44 14.76 11.59 8.74
CA CYS A 44 13.79 11.09 7.76
C CYS A 44 14.41 9.99 6.91
N GLY A 45 13.64 8.98 6.53
CA GLY A 45 14.09 7.96 5.57
C GLY A 45 13.42 6.61 5.77
N PRO A 46 13.66 5.65 4.86
CA PRO A 46 13.03 4.33 4.90
C PRO A 46 13.25 3.58 6.22
N ARG A 47 12.48 2.52 6.43
CA ARG A 47 12.66 1.64 7.58
C ARG A 47 14.00 0.91 7.48
N GLY A 48 14.65 0.64 8.62
CA GLY A 48 15.84 -0.21 8.67
C GLY A 48 17.15 0.41 8.21
N VAL A 49 17.19 1.71 7.82
CA VAL A 49 18.40 2.41 7.34
C VAL A 49 19.30 3.01 8.43
N GLY A 50 18.94 2.83 9.72
CA GLY A 50 19.77 3.25 10.84
C GLY A 50 19.39 4.57 11.52
N LYS A 51 18.19 5.16 11.28
CA LYS A 51 17.73 6.42 11.90
C LYS A 51 17.86 6.42 13.44
N THR A 52 17.17 5.50 14.09
CA THR A 52 17.18 5.36 15.55
C THR A 52 18.56 4.99 16.09
N THR A 53 19.32 4.22 15.32
CA THR A 53 20.71 3.86 15.66
C THR A 53 21.61 5.10 15.67
N CYS A 54 21.57 5.93 14.61
CA CYS A 54 22.30 7.20 14.56
C CYS A 54 21.86 8.15 15.67
N ALA A 55 20.55 8.22 15.97
CA ALA A 55 20.02 9.02 17.08
C ALA A 55 20.65 8.59 18.42
N ARG A 56 20.75 7.30 18.68
CA ARG A 56 21.37 6.75 19.90
C ARG A 56 22.87 7.04 19.97
N ILE A 57 23.59 6.85 18.87
CA ILE A 57 25.03 7.15 18.79
C ILE A 57 25.27 8.65 19.02
N PHE A 58 24.47 9.50 18.39
CA PHE A 58 24.56 10.95 18.55
C PHE A 58 24.28 11.37 20.00
N ALA A 59 23.19 10.89 20.60
CA ALA A 59 22.81 11.17 21.99
C ALA A 59 23.90 10.74 22.98
N LYS A 60 24.50 9.56 22.77
CA LYS A 60 25.59 9.04 23.57
C LYS A 60 26.86 9.91 23.44
N THR A 61 27.19 10.32 22.20
CA THR A 61 28.42 11.07 21.93
C THR A 61 28.35 12.47 22.50
N ILE A 62 27.22 13.18 22.42
CA ILE A 62 27.10 14.55 22.97
C ILE A 62 27.13 14.58 24.51
N ASN A 63 26.73 13.48 25.16
CA ASN A 63 26.77 13.31 26.62
C ASN A 63 28.06 12.64 27.10
N CYS A 64 28.97 12.25 26.21
CA CYS A 64 30.23 11.65 26.58
C CYS A 64 31.14 12.65 27.29
N GLN A 65 31.74 12.26 28.42
CA GLN A 65 32.66 13.10 29.19
C GLN A 65 34.02 13.21 28.49
N ASN A 66 34.47 12.17 27.80
CA ASN A 66 35.77 12.05 27.14
C ASN A 66 35.57 11.64 25.69
N ILE A 67 35.18 12.58 24.84
CA ILE A 67 35.01 12.35 23.39
C ILE A 67 36.40 12.08 22.78
N THR A 68 36.49 11.05 21.90
CA THR A 68 37.75 10.71 21.20
C THR A 68 38.15 11.77 20.19
N SER A 69 39.38 11.72 19.70
CA SER A 69 39.88 12.59 18.61
C SER A 69 39.05 12.53 17.33
N GLU A 70 38.42 11.38 17.08
CA GLU A 70 37.55 11.12 15.94
C GLU A 70 36.09 11.50 16.15
N THR A 71 35.78 12.16 17.27
CA THR A 71 34.44 12.60 17.64
C THR A 71 33.49 11.40 17.88
N GLU A 72 34.00 10.35 18.51
CA GLU A 72 33.23 9.17 18.95
C GLU A 72 33.11 9.14 20.48
N ALA A 73 32.09 8.45 20.98
CA ALA A 73 31.92 8.22 22.42
C ALA A 73 33.01 7.28 22.95
N CYS A 74 33.60 7.59 24.12
CA CYS A 74 34.71 6.83 24.70
C CYS A 74 34.32 5.41 25.19
N ASN A 75 33.05 5.10 25.37
CA ASN A 75 32.50 3.85 25.89
C ASN A 75 32.96 3.45 27.32
N GLN A 76 33.72 4.28 28.00
CA GLN A 76 34.30 3.98 29.32
C GLN A 76 33.82 4.92 30.43
N CYS A 77 33.38 6.15 30.12
CA CYS A 77 32.87 7.08 31.13
C CYS A 77 31.50 6.64 31.66
N GLU A 78 31.14 7.14 32.83
CA GLU A 78 29.88 6.81 33.51
C GLU A 78 28.66 6.99 32.62
N SER A 79 28.58 8.10 31.86
CA SER A 79 27.50 8.36 30.91
C SER A 79 27.42 7.30 29.79
N CYS A 80 28.56 6.89 29.24
CA CYS A 80 28.61 5.86 28.20
C CYS A 80 28.23 4.47 28.71
N VAL A 81 28.72 4.11 29.90
CA VAL A 81 28.42 2.80 30.53
C VAL A 81 26.95 2.73 30.89
N SER A 82 26.40 3.75 31.57
CA SER A 82 24.97 3.82 31.91
C SER A 82 24.07 3.69 30.67
N PHE A 83 24.47 4.32 29.55
CA PHE A 83 23.72 4.22 28.30
C PHE A 83 23.79 2.82 27.69
N ASN A 84 24.98 2.20 27.67
CA ASN A 84 25.15 0.84 27.14
C ASN A 84 24.34 -0.19 27.94
N GLU A 85 24.22 -0.01 29.24
CA GLU A 85 23.43 -0.83 30.15
C GLU A 85 21.93 -0.48 30.17
N GLN A 86 21.50 0.47 29.33
CA GLN A 86 20.11 0.96 29.24
C GLN A 86 19.58 1.57 30.57
N ARG A 87 20.48 2.16 31.37
CA ARG A 87 20.20 2.79 32.66
C ARG A 87 20.47 4.32 32.65
N SER A 88 20.53 4.92 31.44
CA SER A 88 20.77 6.35 31.31
C SER A 88 19.55 7.17 31.78
N PHE A 89 19.75 8.08 32.69
CA PHE A 89 18.74 9.04 33.10
C PHE A 89 18.63 10.27 32.19
N ASN A 90 19.54 10.41 31.22
CA ASN A 90 19.62 11.59 30.36
C ASN A 90 19.17 11.33 28.93
N ILE A 91 19.00 10.06 28.54
CA ILE A 91 18.59 9.70 27.20
C ILE A 91 17.30 8.90 27.30
N HIS A 92 16.24 9.52 26.83
CA HIS A 92 14.88 8.97 26.87
C HIS A 92 14.49 8.55 25.45
N GLU A 93 14.01 7.32 25.29
CA GLU A 93 13.53 6.81 24.01
C GLU A 93 12.02 6.55 24.12
N LEU A 94 11.26 7.13 23.19
CA LEU A 94 9.82 6.97 23.07
C LEU A 94 9.51 6.48 21.66
N ASP A 95 8.74 5.42 21.55
CA ASP A 95 8.13 4.98 20.29
C ASP A 95 6.73 5.58 20.19
N ALA A 96 6.53 6.49 19.23
CA ALA A 96 5.25 7.15 19.02
C ALA A 96 4.17 6.22 18.45
N ALA A 97 4.53 5.04 17.93
CA ALA A 97 3.53 4.05 17.53
C ALA A 97 2.79 3.47 18.75
N SER A 98 3.50 3.32 19.87
CA SER A 98 2.97 2.79 21.13
C SER A 98 2.47 3.89 22.08
N ASN A 99 3.05 5.10 22.00
CA ASN A 99 2.80 6.23 22.89
C ASN A 99 2.43 7.48 22.09
N ASN A 100 1.24 7.50 21.51
CA ASN A 100 0.78 8.56 20.61
C ASN A 100 -0.18 9.56 21.25
N GLY A 101 -0.52 9.35 22.53
CA GLY A 101 -1.49 10.14 23.26
C GLY A 101 -0.98 11.53 23.65
N VAL A 102 -1.92 12.42 23.97
CA VAL A 102 -1.60 13.76 24.48
C VAL A 102 -0.94 13.68 25.85
N ASP A 103 -1.39 12.76 26.70
CA ASP A 103 -0.92 12.61 28.07
C ASP A 103 0.49 12.01 28.13
N ASP A 104 0.84 11.11 27.19
CA ASP A 104 2.20 10.57 27.05
C ASP A 104 3.19 11.70 26.75
N ILE A 105 2.83 12.56 25.79
CA ILE A 105 3.68 13.70 25.41
C ILE A 105 3.72 14.76 26.51
N ARG A 106 2.65 15.01 27.26
CA ARG A 106 2.68 15.90 28.44
C ARG A 106 3.61 15.40 29.51
N SER A 107 3.56 14.10 29.81
CA SER A 107 4.48 13.47 30.79
C SER A 107 5.94 13.62 30.37
N LEU A 108 6.22 13.46 29.03
CA LEU A 108 7.54 13.71 28.48
C LEU A 108 7.95 15.20 28.65
N ILE A 109 7.06 16.14 28.32
CA ILE A 109 7.31 17.59 28.45
C ILE A 109 7.61 17.98 29.89
N ASP A 110 6.94 17.39 30.90
CA ASP A 110 7.22 17.65 32.30
C ASP A 110 8.60 17.13 32.71
N GLN A 111 9.05 16.00 32.18
CA GLN A 111 10.42 15.50 32.35
C GLN A 111 11.46 16.41 31.69
N VAL A 112 11.16 16.99 30.53
CA VAL A 112 12.07 17.92 29.83
C VAL A 112 12.48 19.11 30.65
N ARG A 113 11.64 19.56 31.59
CA ARG A 113 11.91 20.70 32.48
C ARG A 113 12.97 20.41 33.54
N ILE A 114 13.24 19.12 33.81
CA ILE A 114 14.20 18.68 34.81
C ILE A 114 15.60 18.71 34.20
N GLN A 115 16.53 19.38 34.86
CA GLN A 115 17.93 19.42 34.42
C GLN A 115 18.60 18.05 34.63
N PRO A 116 19.51 17.64 33.70
CA PRO A 116 20.25 16.41 33.85
C PRO A 116 21.16 16.43 35.08
N GLN A 117 21.19 15.31 35.82
CA GLN A 117 22.07 15.17 36.97
C GLN A 117 23.51 14.78 36.56
N ILE A 118 23.65 14.00 35.48
CA ILE A 118 24.92 13.50 34.95
C ILE A 118 24.97 13.86 33.47
N GLY A 119 26.05 14.51 33.00
CA GLY A 119 26.17 14.90 31.59
C GLY A 119 25.68 16.33 31.32
N LYS A 120 25.63 16.72 30.03
CA LYS A 120 25.33 18.11 29.64
C LYS A 120 23.91 18.29 29.13
N TYR A 121 23.36 17.28 28.51
CA TYR A 121 22.09 17.36 27.79
C TYR A 121 21.13 16.25 28.20
N SER A 122 19.85 16.57 28.29
CA SER A 122 18.75 15.63 28.31
C SER A 122 18.29 15.41 26.87
N VAL A 123 18.43 14.19 26.35
CA VAL A 123 18.12 13.87 24.96
C VAL A 123 16.85 13.03 24.88
N TYR A 124 15.92 13.47 24.06
CA TYR A 124 14.64 12.83 23.85
C TYR A 124 14.56 12.31 22.41
N ILE A 125 14.63 11.00 22.26
CA ILE A 125 14.51 10.31 20.96
C ILE A 125 13.06 9.87 20.81
N ILE A 126 12.36 10.41 19.82
CA ILE A 126 10.97 10.05 19.50
C ILE A 126 10.98 9.35 18.15
N ASP A 127 10.79 8.03 18.16
CA ASP A 127 10.74 7.24 16.93
C ASP A 127 9.32 7.21 16.35
N GLU A 128 9.22 7.07 15.03
CA GLU A 128 7.98 7.10 14.24
C GLU A 128 7.06 8.28 14.59
N VAL A 129 7.65 9.46 14.76
CA VAL A 129 6.96 10.68 15.21
C VAL A 129 5.71 11.01 14.40
N HIS A 130 5.59 10.57 13.14
CA HIS A 130 4.40 10.74 12.32
C HIS A 130 3.14 10.02 12.86
N MET A 131 3.31 9.12 13.82
CA MET A 131 2.21 8.40 14.49
C MET A 131 1.56 9.19 15.64
N LEU A 132 2.15 10.30 16.05
CA LEU A 132 1.58 11.15 17.09
C LEU A 132 0.21 11.70 16.69
N SER A 133 -0.71 11.77 17.64
CA SER A 133 -2.01 12.41 17.44
C SER A 133 -1.87 13.93 17.23
N ALA A 134 -2.84 14.55 16.57
CA ALA A 134 -2.84 16.00 16.36
C ALA A 134 -2.77 16.79 17.67
N GLY A 135 -3.43 16.30 18.73
CA GLY A 135 -3.35 16.89 20.06
C GLY A 135 -1.97 16.77 20.70
N ALA A 136 -1.29 15.63 20.51
CA ALA A 136 0.08 15.41 20.98
C ALA A 136 1.07 16.33 20.25
N TYR A 137 0.93 16.49 18.92
CA TYR A 137 1.71 17.47 18.17
C TYR A 137 1.55 18.89 18.72
N ASN A 138 0.32 19.35 18.93
CA ASN A 138 0.06 20.68 19.46
C ASN A 138 0.65 20.92 20.86
N ALA A 139 0.61 19.91 21.73
CA ALA A 139 1.26 19.98 23.03
C ALA A 139 2.78 20.08 22.91
N PHE A 140 3.37 19.36 21.95
CA PHE A 140 4.82 19.32 21.75
C PHE A 140 5.38 20.58 21.08
N LEU A 141 4.61 21.23 20.16
CA LEU A 141 5.04 22.44 19.45
C LEU A 141 5.55 23.53 20.38
N LYS A 142 4.85 23.77 21.51
CA LYS A 142 5.24 24.80 22.47
C LYS A 142 6.64 24.56 23.07
N THR A 143 6.99 23.31 23.32
CA THR A 143 8.31 22.93 23.84
C THR A 143 9.39 23.01 22.76
N LEU A 144 9.04 22.78 21.48
CA LEU A 144 9.97 22.95 20.37
C LEU A 144 10.23 24.42 20.00
N GLU A 145 9.28 25.33 20.31
CA GLU A 145 9.44 26.77 20.11
C GLU A 145 10.38 27.38 21.16
N GLU A 146 10.23 27.00 22.40
CA GLU A 146 11.01 27.50 23.55
C GLU A 146 11.63 26.32 24.31
N PRO A 147 12.58 25.59 23.72
CA PRO A 147 13.18 24.44 24.38
C PRO A 147 14.12 24.88 25.50
N PRO A 148 14.16 24.17 26.65
CA PRO A 148 15.19 24.39 27.67
C PRO A 148 16.59 24.19 27.07
N ALA A 149 17.57 24.99 27.49
CA ALA A 149 18.93 24.97 26.95
C ALA A 149 19.63 23.61 27.07
N HIS A 150 19.22 22.76 27.99
CA HIS A 150 19.76 21.43 28.22
C HIS A 150 19.01 20.33 27.44
N ALA A 151 17.88 20.65 26.79
CA ALA A 151 17.07 19.65 26.08
C ALA A 151 17.42 19.59 24.59
N ILE A 152 17.61 18.38 24.09
CA ILE A 152 17.81 18.09 22.65
C ILE A 152 16.79 17.04 22.24
N PHE A 153 16.02 17.35 21.19
CA PHE A 153 15.04 16.44 20.61
C PHE A 153 15.57 15.81 19.33
N ILE A 154 15.44 14.50 19.21
CA ILE A 154 15.78 13.76 17.99
C ILE A 154 14.53 13.01 17.55
N LEU A 155 13.86 13.54 16.55
CA LEU A 155 12.65 12.97 15.97
C LEU A 155 13.04 12.05 14.82
N ALA A 156 12.49 10.85 14.75
CA ALA A 156 12.70 9.94 13.63
C ALA A 156 11.38 9.61 12.96
N THR A 157 11.38 9.51 11.62
CA THR A 157 10.18 9.17 10.85
C THR A 157 10.51 8.39 9.58
N THR A 158 9.64 7.46 9.23
CA THR A 158 9.66 6.82 7.91
C THR A 158 8.89 7.62 6.87
N GLU A 159 7.99 8.52 7.28
CA GLU A 159 7.07 9.24 6.41
C GLU A 159 7.17 10.76 6.61
N LYS A 160 8.20 11.38 5.98
CA LYS A 160 8.43 12.83 6.06
C LYS A 160 7.21 13.67 5.64
N HIS A 161 6.46 13.19 4.64
CA HIS A 161 5.29 13.90 4.10
C HIS A 161 4.11 14.01 5.08
N LYS A 162 4.06 13.16 6.11
CA LYS A 162 3.04 13.21 7.18
C LYS A 162 3.40 14.19 8.31
N ILE A 163 4.63 14.69 8.34
CA ILE A 163 5.06 15.64 9.35
C ILE A 163 4.53 17.03 9.03
N ILE A 164 3.90 17.67 10.00
CA ILE A 164 3.34 19.02 9.85
C ILE A 164 4.45 20.06 9.60
N PRO A 165 4.20 21.06 8.74
CA PRO A 165 5.19 22.08 8.36
C PRO A 165 5.76 22.86 9.55
N THR A 166 4.98 23.03 10.60
CA THR A 166 5.39 23.71 11.83
C THR A 166 6.52 23.00 12.56
N ILE A 167 6.59 21.67 12.54
CA ILE A 167 7.70 20.86 13.06
C ILE A 167 8.91 20.94 12.11
N LEU A 168 8.66 20.80 10.79
CA LEU A 168 9.74 20.86 9.80
C LEU A 168 10.54 22.16 9.87
N SER A 169 9.89 23.30 10.13
CA SER A 169 10.53 24.62 10.22
C SER A 169 11.38 24.81 11.48
N ARG A 170 11.21 23.96 12.52
CA ARG A 170 11.91 24.06 13.80
C ARG A 170 12.98 23.00 14.01
N CYS A 171 13.07 22.03 13.08
CA CYS A 171 14.02 20.94 13.17
C CYS A 171 15.11 21.06 12.11
N GLN A 172 16.32 20.68 12.46
CA GLN A 172 17.36 20.42 11.48
C GLN A 172 17.10 19.05 10.85
N ILE A 173 16.84 19.02 9.53
CA ILE A 173 16.42 17.82 8.81
C ILE A 173 17.63 17.08 8.26
N TYR A 174 17.64 15.75 8.49
CA TYR A 174 18.63 14.82 7.95
C TYR A 174 17.89 13.70 7.20
N ASP A 175 18.12 13.62 5.90
CA ASP A 175 17.52 12.61 5.04
C ASP A 175 18.45 11.40 4.90
N PHE A 176 18.02 10.25 5.43
CA PHE A 176 18.70 8.97 5.34
C PHE A 176 18.39 8.31 4.01
N ASN A 177 19.41 7.89 3.31
CA ASN A 177 19.28 7.18 2.04
C ASN A 177 19.08 5.67 2.27
N ARG A 178 18.53 5.00 1.26
CA ARG A 178 18.58 3.53 1.19
C ARG A 178 20.03 3.08 1.14
N ILE A 179 20.35 1.99 1.84
CA ILE A 179 21.66 1.40 1.81
C ILE A 179 21.82 0.68 0.47
N THR A 180 22.97 0.86 -0.19
CA THR A 180 23.21 0.25 -1.49
C THR A 180 23.35 -1.27 -1.38
N VAL A 181 23.06 -1.98 -2.47
CA VAL A 181 23.22 -3.44 -2.50
C VAL A 181 24.65 -3.87 -2.19
N PRO A 182 25.71 -3.25 -2.77
CA PRO A 182 27.10 -3.58 -2.43
C PRO A 182 27.42 -3.39 -0.94
N ASP A 183 26.97 -2.29 -0.33
CA ASP A 183 27.20 -2.02 1.11
C ASP A 183 26.49 -3.05 1.99
N THR A 184 25.25 -3.41 1.62
CA THR A 184 24.47 -4.44 2.32
C THR A 184 25.15 -5.80 2.22
N VAL A 185 25.61 -6.21 1.04
CA VAL A 185 26.35 -7.47 0.80
C VAL A 185 27.64 -7.50 1.60
N ALA A 186 28.42 -6.40 1.59
CA ALA A 186 29.66 -6.30 2.36
C ALA A 186 29.42 -6.48 3.87
N HIS A 187 28.36 -5.85 4.39
CA HIS A 187 28.00 -5.98 5.81
C HIS A 187 27.48 -7.37 6.15
N LEU A 188 26.62 -7.97 5.32
CA LEU A 188 26.15 -9.34 5.52
C LEU A 188 27.30 -10.36 5.48
N LYS A 189 28.27 -10.16 4.59
CA LYS A 189 29.49 -11.00 4.52
C LYS A 189 30.32 -10.89 5.80
N TYR A 190 30.45 -9.69 6.35
CA TYR A 190 31.09 -9.48 7.65
C TYR A 190 30.35 -10.25 8.76
N VAL A 191 29.02 -10.09 8.84
CA VAL A 191 28.21 -10.77 9.86
C VAL A 191 28.26 -12.29 9.71
N ALA A 192 28.21 -12.83 8.48
CA ALA A 192 28.34 -14.26 8.21
C ALA A 192 29.69 -14.81 8.68
N GLY A 193 30.77 -14.04 8.48
CA GLY A 193 32.10 -14.39 8.98
C GLY A 193 32.17 -14.46 10.51
N GLU A 194 31.56 -13.50 11.21
CA GLU A 194 31.49 -13.47 12.68
C GLU A 194 30.65 -14.60 13.27
N GLU A 195 29.57 -15.01 12.56
CA GLU A 195 28.69 -16.12 12.98
C GLU A 195 29.20 -17.49 12.52
N GLY A 196 30.29 -17.55 11.74
CA GLY A 196 30.84 -18.82 11.21
C GLY A 196 29.92 -19.46 10.16
N VAL A 197 29.16 -18.68 9.43
CA VAL A 197 28.22 -19.12 8.38
C VAL A 197 28.87 -18.96 7.01
N THR A 198 28.87 -20.02 6.21
CA THR A 198 29.31 -19.98 4.81
C THR A 198 28.11 -19.68 3.92
N ILE A 199 28.18 -18.60 3.15
CA ILE A 199 27.08 -18.17 2.28
C ILE A 199 27.62 -17.79 0.90
N ASP A 200 26.87 -18.16 -0.14
CA ASP A 200 27.19 -17.83 -1.52
C ASP A 200 26.98 -16.31 -1.80
N GLU A 201 27.86 -15.70 -2.59
CA GLU A 201 27.76 -14.28 -2.95
C GLU A 201 26.47 -13.95 -3.70
N ASN A 202 25.98 -14.85 -4.55
CA ASN A 202 24.69 -14.68 -5.23
C ASN A 202 23.52 -14.74 -4.23
N ALA A 203 23.62 -15.56 -3.20
CA ALA A 203 22.66 -15.61 -2.10
C ALA A 203 22.61 -14.29 -1.32
N LEU A 204 23.78 -13.71 -0.99
CA LEU A 204 23.89 -12.40 -0.35
C LEU A 204 23.25 -11.28 -1.19
N ASN A 205 23.45 -11.30 -2.50
CA ASN A 205 22.81 -10.35 -3.41
C ASN A 205 21.28 -10.43 -3.38
N ILE A 206 20.70 -11.64 -3.34
CA ILE A 206 19.24 -11.83 -3.23
C ILE A 206 18.73 -11.23 -1.91
N ILE A 207 19.40 -11.50 -0.79
CA ILE A 207 19.02 -10.95 0.51
C ILE A 207 19.04 -9.42 0.47
N ALA A 208 20.12 -8.83 -0.07
CA ALA A 208 20.27 -7.39 -0.19
C ALA A 208 19.16 -6.76 -1.05
N HIS A 209 18.80 -7.38 -2.18
CA HIS A 209 17.69 -6.93 -3.01
C HIS A 209 16.33 -7.04 -2.31
N LYS A 210 16.10 -8.16 -1.60
CA LYS A 210 14.82 -8.40 -0.90
C LYS A 210 14.60 -7.41 0.25
N SER A 211 15.68 -6.93 0.88
CA SER A 211 15.64 -5.98 1.99
C SER A 211 15.35 -4.54 1.58
N ASP A 212 15.34 -4.22 0.27
CA ASP A 212 15.02 -2.90 -0.28
C ASP A 212 15.82 -1.75 0.37
N GLY A 213 17.10 -2.00 0.67
CA GLY A 213 18.02 -1.05 1.30
C GLY A 213 17.83 -0.87 2.81
N GLY A 214 17.06 -1.73 3.47
CA GLY A 214 16.90 -1.79 4.92
C GLY A 214 17.81 -2.82 5.57
N LEU A 215 18.91 -2.41 6.20
CA LEU A 215 19.88 -3.33 6.81
C LEU A 215 19.26 -4.19 7.92
N ARG A 216 18.31 -3.64 8.68
CA ARG A 216 17.60 -4.40 9.72
C ARG A 216 16.81 -5.57 9.12
N ASP A 217 16.16 -5.33 7.99
CA ASP A 217 15.37 -6.35 7.30
C ASP A 217 16.30 -7.37 6.63
N ALA A 218 17.45 -6.94 6.09
CA ALA A 218 18.48 -7.83 5.56
C ALA A 218 19.03 -8.80 6.63
N LEU A 219 19.34 -8.30 7.81
CA LEU A 219 19.82 -9.11 8.94
C LEU A 219 18.72 -10.06 9.46
N SER A 220 17.46 -9.63 9.46
CA SER A 220 16.34 -10.49 9.85
C SER A 220 16.12 -11.64 8.86
N ILE A 221 16.27 -11.38 7.56
CA ILE A 221 16.23 -12.40 6.51
C ILE A 221 17.43 -13.35 6.68
N PHE A 222 18.61 -12.83 6.97
CA PHE A 222 19.80 -13.64 7.23
C PHE A 222 19.59 -14.62 8.41
N ASP A 223 19.07 -14.12 9.54
CA ASP A 223 18.75 -14.97 10.71
C ASP A 223 17.73 -16.06 10.38
N GLN A 224 16.72 -15.74 9.58
CA GLN A 224 15.73 -16.71 9.10
C GLN A 224 16.39 -17.81 8.28
N LEU A 225 17.30 -17.45 7.36
CA LEU A 225 18.01 -18.41 6.52
C LEU A 225 18.97 -19.27 7.33
N VAL A 226 19.72 -18.70 8.28
CA VAL A 226 20.58 -19.46 9.19
C VAL A 226 19.76 -20.46 10.00
N SER A 227 18.59 -20.07 10.48
CA SER A 227 17.69 -20.96 11.23
C SER A 227 17.17 -22.13 10.37
N PHE A 228 17.02 -21.93 9.07
CA PHE A 228 16.49 -22.92 8.13
C PHE A 228 17.57 -23.83 7.55
N CYS A 229 18.70 -23.25 7.07
CA CYS A 229 19.77 -23.96 6.35
C CYS A 229 20.91 -24.39 7.26
N GLY A 230 21.03 -23.83 8.47
CA GLY A 230 22.19 -24.00 9.32
C GLY A 230 23.38 -23.14 8.87
N ASN A 231 24.60 -23.69 9.00
CA ASN A 231 25.84 -22.93 8.77
C ASN A 231 26.29 -22.87 7.30
N GLU A 232 25.61 -23.55 6.38
CA GLU A 232 25.92 -23.54 4.95
C GLU A 232 24.67 -23.09 4.19
N ILE A 233 24.70 -21.90 3.58
CA ILE A 233 23.57 -21.31 2.86
C ILE A 233 23.90 -21.26 1.38
N LYS A 234 23.21 -22.09 0.59
CA LYS A 234 23.33 -22.14 -0.87
C LYS A 234 22.31 -21.22 -1.55
N TYR A 235 22.58 -20.86 -2.79
CA TYR A 235 21.70 -20.04 -3.62
C TYR A 235 20.28 -20.61 -3.75
N GLU A 236 20.17 -21.95 -3.99
CA GLU A 236 18.88 -22.64 -4.13
C GLU A 236 18.03 -22.58 -2.84
N ASP A 237 18.68 -22.67 -1.69
CA ASP A 237 18.02 -22.62 -0.39
C ASP A 237 17.40 -21.23 -0.14
N VAL A 238 18.13 -20.18 -0.54
CA VAL A 238 17.65 -18.79 -0.42
C VAL A 238 16.45 -18.55 -1.32
N ILE A 239 16.50 -19.00 -2.56
CA ILE A 239 15.38 -18.89 -3.51
C ILE A 239 14.13 -19.58 -2.96
N SER A 240 14.27 -20.82 -2.49
CA SER A 240 13.16 -21.61 -2.00
C SER A 240 12.55 -21.02 -0.72
N ASN A 241 13.38 -20.57 0.22
CA ASN A 241 12.93 -20.04 1.51
C ASN A 241 12.29 -18.64 1.38
N LEU A 242 12.93 -17.75 0.62
CA LEU A 242 12.43 -16.38 0.45
C LEU A 242 11.30 -16.27 -0.58
N ASN A 243 10.92 -17.39 -1.20
CA ASN A 243 9.92 -17.41 -2.26
C ASN A 243 10.24 -16.38 -3.36
N VAL A 244 11.53 -16.34 -3.77
CA VAL A 244 12.02 -15.49 -4.85
C VAL A 244 12.04 -16.32 -6.12
N LEU A 245 11.43 -15.81 -7.17
CA LEU A 245 11.46 -16.51 -8.45
C LEU A 245 12.85 -16.38 -9.06
N ASP A 246 13.46 -17.54 -9.39
CA ASP A 246 14.80 -17.62 -9.97
C ASP A 246 14.86 -16.88 -11.31
N TYR A 247 15.96 -16.15 -11.54
CA TYR A 247 16.26 -15.49 -12.83
C TYR A 247 16.23 -16.49 -14.00
N GLU A 248 16.54 -17.77 -13.74
CA GLU A 248 16.52 -18.84 -14.74
C GLU A 248 15.18 -18.95 -15.48
N TYR A 249 14.06 -18.81 -14.76
CA TYR A 249 12.73 -18.83 -15.37
C TYR A 249 12.53 -17.71 -16.38
N TYR A 250 13.01 -16.51 -16.05
CA TYR A 250 12.90 -15.37 -16.95
C TYR A 250 13.83 -15.49 -18.15
N PHE A 251 15.05 -16.00 -17.97
CA PHE A 251 15.96 -16.27 -19.08
C PHE A 251 15.37 -17.28 -20.07
N ARG A 252 14.84 -18.40 -19.57
CA ARG A 252 14.15 -19.42 -20.39
C ARG A 252 12.89 -18.86 -21.06
N LEU A 253 12.16 -17.99 -20.38
CA LEU A 253 10.96 -17.37 -20.90
C LEU A 253 11.26 -16.43 -22.06
N VAL A 254 12.29 -15.58 -21.95
CA VAL A 254 12.73 -14.70 -23.04
C VAL A 254 13.26 -15.51 -24.23
N GLU A 255 13.96 -16.60 -23.98
CA GLU A 255 14.38 -17.53 -25.05
C GLU A 255 13.17 -18.13 -25.77
N SER A 256 12.13 -18.54 -25.04
CA SER A 256 10.87 -19.00 -25.63
C SER A 256 10.19 -17.91 -26.46
N PHE A 257 10.22 -16.65 -26.03
CA PHE A 257 9.71 -15.52 -26.80
C PHE A 257 10.49 -15.33 -28.12
N LEU A 258 11.83 -15.39 -28.06
CA LEU A 258 12.69 -15.25 -29.23
C LEU A 258 12.45 -16.38 -30.27
N ASN A 259 12.21 -17.60 -29.78
CA ASN A 259 11.92 -18.78 -30.57
C ASN A 259 10.44 -18.87 -30.98
N ARG A 260 9.57 -17.95 -30.56
CA ARG A 260 8.11 -17.96 -30.77
C ARG A 260 7.40 -19.20 -30.21
N ASP A 261 7.98 -19.79 -29.20
CA ASP A 261 7.44 -21.00 -28.58
C ASP A 261 6.42 -20.61 -27.47
N ILE A 262 5.16 -20.43 -27.93
CA ILE A 262 4.03 -20.12 -27.04
C ILE A 262 3.81 -21.26 -26.05
N VAL A 263 3.96 -22.50 -26.49
CA VAL A 263 3.69 -23.67 -25.64
C VAL A 263 4.66 -23.69 -24.46
N ASN A 264 5.95 -23.54 -24.74
CA ASN A 264 6.98 -23.54 -23.69
C ASN A 264 6.82 -22.32 -22.75
N ALA A 265 6.49 -21.14 -23.26
CA ALA A 265 6.22 -19.96 -22.43
C ALA A 265 5.06 -20.20 -21.45
N LEU A 266 3.97 -20.81 -21.88
CA LEU A 266 2.83 -21.17 -21.02
C LEU A 266 3.17 -22.29 -20.03
N LEU A 267 3.98 -23.28 -20.43
CA LEU A 267 4.45 -24.35 -19.55
C LEU A 267 5.35 -23.80 -18.44
N ILE A 268 6.27 -22.88 -18.75
CA ILE A 268 7.11 -22.20 -17.75
C ILE A 268 6.23 -21.44 -16.75
N PHE A 269 5.23 -20.68 -17.22
CA PHE A 269 4.31 -19.98 -16.34
C PHE A 269 3.52 -20.95 -15.45
N ASN A 270 3.04 -22.06 -16.00
CA ASN A 270 2.35 -23.08 -15.22
C ASN A 270 3.28 -23.76 -14.19
N GLU A 271 4.55 -23.99 -14.52
CA GLU A 271 5.57 -24.52 -13.59
C GLU A 271 5.74 -23.57 -12.39
N VAL A 272 5.82 -22.25 -12.65
CA VAL A 272 5.92 -21.20 -11.63
C VAL A 272 4.71 -21.22 -10.70
N LEU A 273 3.50 -21.30 -11.25
CA LEU A 273 2.26 -21.38 -10.45
C LEU A 273 2.19 -22.66 -9.62
N ASN A 274 2.61 -23.81 -10.16
CA ASN A 274 2.61 -25.09 -9.46
C ASN A 274 3.61 -25.11 -8.28
N LYS A 275 4.67 -24.30 -8.34
CA LYS A 275 5.61 -24.09 -7.23
C LYS A 275 5.08 -23.14 -6.16
N GLY A 276 3.85 -22.62 -6.32
CA GLY A 276 3.18 -21.75 -5.34
C GLY A 276 3.51 -20.27 -5.46
N PHE A 277 4.18 -19.84 -6.53
CA PHE A 277 4.45 -18.42 -6.75
C PHE A 277 3.19 -17.67 -7.19
N ASP A 278 3.05 -16.44 -6.72
CA ASP A 278 1.97 -15.55 -7.15
C ASP A 278 2.21 -15.04 -8.57
N ALA A 279 1.17 -15.09 -9.40
CA ALA A 279 1.24 -14.62 -10.78
C ALA A 279 1.52 -13.11 -10.91
N HIS A 280 1.16 -12.28 -9.94
CA HIS A 280 1.49 -10.85 -9.92
C HIS A 280 3.00 -10.63 -9.71
N HIS A 281 3.61 -11.40 -8.79
CA HIS A 281 5.06 -11.38 -8.58
C HIS A 281 5.82 -11.84 -9.84
N PHE A 282 5.28 -12.84 -10.56
CA PHE A 282 5.85 -13.27 -11.83
C PHE A 282 5.80 -12.16 -12.89
N VAL A 283 4.68 -11.46 -13.05
CA VAL A 283 4.53 -10.35 -14.01
C VAL A 283 5.47 -9.19 -13.66
N SER A 284 5.52 -8.79 -12.39
CA SER A 284 6.40 -7.72 -11.92
C SER A 284 7.88 -8.09 -12.08
N GLY A 285 8.24 -9.35 -11.82
CA GLY A 285 9.60 -9.87 -12.04
C GLY A 285 9.98 -9.89 -13.52
N LEU A 286 9.04 -10.25 -14.41
CA LEU A 286 9.25 -10.18 -15.85
C LEU A 286 9.46 -8.73 -16.33
N ASN A 287 8.73 -7.76 -15.78
CA ASN A 287 8.96 -6.34 -16.07
C ASN A 287 10.39 -5.92 -15.69
N LYS A 288 10.85 -6.32 -14.50
CA LYS A 288 12.23 -6.06 -14.06
C LYS A 288 13.25 -6.70 -14.99
N HIS A 289 13.04 -7.97 -15.34
CA HIS A 289 13.96 -8.71 -16.21
C HIS A 289 14.06 -8.10 -17.64
N LEU A 290 12.93 -7.74 -18.24
CA LEU A 290 12.92 -7.07 -19.57
C LEU A 290 13.58 -5.69 -19.52
N ARG A 291 13.38 -4.93 -18.44
CA ARG A 291 14.07 -3.65 -18.19
C ARG A 291 15.58 -3.87 -18.08
N ASP A 292 16.00 -4.86 -17.31
CA ASP A 292 17.42 -5.14 -17.07
C ASP A 292 18.11 -5.63 -18.36
N LEU A 293 17.43 -6.39 -19.23
CA LEU A 293 17.90 -6.70 -20.59
C LEU A 293 18.07 -5.43 -21.43
N LEU A 294 17.13 -4.48 -21.36
CA LEU A 294 17.22 -3.23 -22.10
C LEU A 294 18.40 -2.38 -21.64
N VAL A 295 18.60 -2.30 -20.31
CA VAL A 295 19.72 -1.56 -19.67
C VAL A 295 21.06 -2.22 -20.00
N SER A 296 21.16 -3.55 -20.08
CA SER A 296 22.41 -4.27 -20.35
C SER A 296 22.86 -4.21 -21.81
N LYS A 297 22.07 -3.60 -22.71
CA LYS A 297 22.49 -3.37 -24.12
C LYS A 297 23.64 -2.37 -24.26
N ASP A 298 23.70 -1.38 -23.38
CA ASP A 298 24.76 -0.37 -23.40
C ASP A 298 25.74 -0.62 -22.24
N PRO A 299 27.05 -0.72 -22.51
CA PRO A 299 28.06 -0.89 -21.46
C PRO A 299 28.07 0.20 -20.40
N GLN A 300 27.64 1.41 -20.72
CA GLN A 300 27.61 2.53 -19.77
C GLN A 300 26.47 2.37 -18.74
N THR A 301 25.35 1.77 -19.16
CA THR A 301 24.16 1.58 -18.32
C THR A 301 24.21 0.30 -17.48
N ILE A 302 25.17 -0.61 -17.73
CA ILE A 302 25.35 -1.83 -16.92
C ILE A 302 25.56 -1.49 -15.43
N LYS A 303 26.21 -0.36 -15.13
CA LYS A 303 26.38 0.10 -13.75
C LYS A 303 25.07 0.38 -12.99
N LEU A 304 23.96 0.51 -13.73
CA LEU A 304 22.61 0.66 -13.16
C LEU A 304 21.98 -0.69 -12.79
N MET A 305 22.63 -1.80 -13.14
CA MET A 305 22.19 -3.14 -12.75
C MET A 305 22.80 -3.50 -11.40
N GLU A 306 21.94 -3.83 -10.48
CA GLU A 306 22.30 -4.27 -9.12
C GLU A 306 22.32 -5.80 -9.04
N VAL A 307 23.01 -6.49 -9.96
CA VAL A 307 23.08 -7.95 -10.01
C VAL A 307 24.51 -8.45 -9.88
N GLY A 308 24.68 -9.69 -9.43
CA GLY A 308 26.00 -10.31 -9.35
C GLY A 308 26.71 -10.41 -10.70
N ALA A 309 28.03 -10.42 -10.68
CA ALA A 309 28.87 -10.34 -11.90
C ALA A 309 28.54 -11.44 -12.94
N ASP A 310 28.25 -12.66 -12.48
CA ASP A 310 27.96 -13.79 -13.38
C ASP A 310 26.55 -13.68 -14.01
N ILE A 311 25.57 -13.23 -13.23
CA ILE A 311 24.22 -12.97 -13.73
C ILE A 311 24.28 -11.80 -14.73
N GLY A 312 25.09 -10.77 -14.45
CA GLY A 312 25.32 -9.63 -15.35
C GLY A 312 25.85 -10.03 -16.72
N LYS A 313 26.78 -10.99 -16.80
CA LYS A 313 27.27 -11.55 -18.06
C LYS A 313 26.18 -12.22 -18.87
N ARG A 314 25.33 -13.01 -18.21
CA ARG A 314 24.17 -13.68 -18.86
C ARG A 314 23.18 -12.66 -19.41
N TYR A 315 22.89 -11.60 -18.67
CA TYR A 315 22.06 -10.48 -19.17
C TYR A 315 22.63 -9.87 -20.44
N GLN A 316 23.94 -9.60 -20.48
CA GLN A 316 24.60 -9.08 -21.69
C GLN A 316 24.45 -10.02 -22.88
N GLN A 317 24.68 -11.32 -22.69
CA GLN A 317 24.57 -12.32 -23.74
C GLN A 317 23.14 -12.38 -24.31
N GLN A 318 22.12 -12.45 -23.48
CA GLN A 318 20.75 -12.49 -23.94
C GLN A 318 20.28 -11.15 -24.52
N ALA A 319 20.73 -10.03 -23.98
CA ALA A 319 20.40 -8.69 -24.49
C ALA A 319 20.90 -8.48 -25.93
N GLN A 320 22.04 -9.07 -26.32
CA GLN A 320 22.55 -9.01 -27.71
C GLN A 320 21.61 -9.74 -28.67
N GLN A 321 20.93 -10.78 -28.24
CA GLN A 321 19.97 -11.56 -29.05
C GLN A 321 18.63 -10.83 -29.21
N CYS A 322 18.28 -9.91 -28.29
CA CYS A 322 17.02 -9.18 -28.30
C CYS A 322 17.14 -7.86 -29.06
N SER A 323 16.18 -7.47 -29.89
CA SER A 323 16.10 -6.12 -30.44
C SER A 323 15.56 -5.14 -29.38
N ALA A 324 15.99 -3.86 -29.43
CA ALA A 324 15.47 -2.84 -28.50
C ALA A 324 13.96 -2.64 -28.64
N ASP A 325 13.46 -2.66 -29.89
CA ASP A 325 12.02 -2.55 -30.19
C ASP A 325 11.22 -3.72 -29.59
N PHE A 326 11.77 -4.94 -29.67
CA PHE A 326 11.13 -6.12 -29.06
C PHE A 326 11.02 -5.93 -27.55
N LEU A 327 12.12 -5.58 -26.86
CA LEU A 327 12.14 -5.38 -25.41
C LEU A 327 11.18 -4.27 -24.98
N PHE A 328 11.14 -3.16 -25.73
CA PHE A 328 10.23 -2.05 -25.42
C PHE A 328 8.76 -2.46 -25.57
N ASN A 329 8.40 -3.15 -26.66
CA ASN A 329 7.02 -3.60 -26.85
C ASN A 329 6.63 -4.72 -25.88
N ALA A 330 7.53 -5.64 -25.57
CA ALA A 330 7.30 -6.67 -24.56
C ALA A 330 7.08 -6.05 -23.17
N LEU A 331 7.90 -5.06 -22.80
CA LEU A 331 7.75 -4.31 -21.56
C LEU A 331 6.39 -3.59 -21.49
N LYS A 332 5.95 -2.97 -22.59
CA LYS A 332 4.66 -2.30 -22.68
C LYS A 332 3.50 -3.26 -22.45
N ILE A 333 3.49 -4.41 -23.16
CA ILE A 333 2.44 -5.43 -23.00
C ILE A 333 2.40 -5.97 -21.57
N ASN A 334 3.56 -6.27 -21.00
CA ASN A 334 3.63 -6.82 -19.65
C ASN A 334 3.26 -5.78 -18.58
N ASN A 335 3.60 -4.50 -18.79
CA ASN A 335 3.16 -3.41 -17.91
C ASN A 335 1.64 -3.19 -17.99
N ASP A 336 1.03 -3.29 -19.18
CA ASP A 336 -0.43 -3.24 -19.32
C ASP A 336 -1.10 -4.40 -18.57
N CYS A 337 -0.48 -5.59 -18.60
CA CYS A 337 -0.93 -6.74 -17.82
C CYS A 337 -0.86 -6.46 -16.31
N ASP A 338 0.22 -5.88 -15.81
CA ASP A 338 0.43 -5.54 -14.41
C ASP A 338 -0.61 -4.53 -13.89
N LEU A 339 -0.85 -3.45 -14.65
CA LEU A 339 -1.85 -2.43 -14.33
C LEU A 339 -3.28 -3.01 -14.26
N ASN A 340 -3.61 -3.92 -15.18
CA ASN A 340 -4.94 -4.53 -15.25
C ASN A 340 -5.11 -5.73 -14.32
N TYR A 341 -4.04 -6.24 -13.70
CA TYR A 341 -4.06 -7.46 -12.90
C TYR A 341 -5.05 -7.42 -11.73
N ARG A 342 -5.16 -6.26 -11.05
CA ARG A 342 -6.08 -6.09 -9.91
C ARG A 342 -7.55 -6.06 -10.32
N ILE A 343 -7.84 -5.56 -11.51
CA ILE A 343 -9.21 -5.33 -12.02
C ILE A 343 -9.74 -6.59 -12.70
N SER A 344 -8.86 -7.43 -13.25
CA SER A 344 -9.23 -8.63 -14.00
C SER A 344 -9.91 -9.68 -13.12
N SER A 345 -11.04 -10.21 -13.59
CA SER A 345 -11.75 -11.34 -12.97
C SER A 345 -10.99 -12.67 -13.14
N ASN A 346 -10.32 -12.85 -14.29
CA ASN A 346 -9.50 -14.03 -14.57
C ASN A 346 -8.03 -13.63 -14.72
N LYS A 347 -7.32 -13.64 -13.61
CA LYS A 347 -5.92 -13.21 -13.52
C LYS A 347 -4.99 -14.11 -14.33
N ARG A 348 -5.23 -15.43 -14.31
CA ARG A 348 -4.43 -16.40 -15.05
C ARG A 348 -4.52 -16.18 -16.56
N LEU A 349 -5.73 -16.05 -17.09
CA LEU A 349 -5.95 -15.81 -18.52
C LEU A 349 -5.31 -14.49 -18.98
N LEU A 350 -5.36 -13.44 -18.13
CA LEU A 350 -4.74 -12.14 -18.43
C LEU A 350 -3.23 -12.29 -18.67
N VAL A 351 -2.53 -13.03 -17.79
CA VAL A 351 -1.09 -13.27 -17.91
C VAL A 351 -0.79 -14.15 -19.12
N GLU A 352 -1.53 -15.23 -19.31
CA GLU A 352 -1.37 -16.13 -20.49
C GLU A 352 -1.52 -15.35 -21.80
N LEU A 353 -2.52 -14.47 -21.91
CA LEU A 353 -2.69 -13.59 -23.08
C LEU A 353 -1.54 -12.61 -23.28
N ALA A 354 -0.98 -12.05 -22.19
CA ALA A 354 0.19 -11.18 -22.28
C ALA A 354 1.41 -11.94 -22.83
N LEU A 355 1.67 -13.16 -22.34
CA LEU A 355 2.77 -14.01 -22.80
C LEU A 355 2.61 -14.38 -24.29
N ILE A 356 1.39 -14.76 -24.72
CA ILE A 356 1.09 -15.06 -26.11
C ILE A 356 1.36 -13.85 -27.01
N ARG A 357 0.91 -12.64 -26.60
CA ARG A 357 1.16 -11.40 -27.34
C ARG A 357 2.65 -11.09 -27.46
N ILE A 358 3.43 -11.30 -26.41
CA ILE A 358 4.88 -11.06 -26.43
C ILE A 358 5.55 -12.03 -27.43
N CYS A 359 5.17 -13.31 -27.46
CA CYS A 359 5.68 -14.28 -28.44
C CYS A 359 5.37 -13.86 -29.90
N GLN A 360 4.26 -13.14 -30.13
CA GLN A 360 3.83 -12.72 -31.48
C GLN A 360 4.53 -11.43 -31.95
N LEU A 361 5.18 -10.65 -31.07
CA LEU A 361 5.85 -9.39 -31.46
C LEU A 361 6.90 -9.53 -32.56
N ILE A 362 7.48 -10.71 -32.72
CA ILE A 362 8.53 -10.97 -33.71
C ILE A 362 7.96 -11.06 -35.13
N ASP A 363 6.65 -11.28 -35.29
CA ASP A 363 5.98 -11.38 -36.60
C ASP A 363 5.65 -10.05 -37.27
N GLU A 364 5.51 -8.96 -36.51
CA GLU A 364 5.07 -7.68 -37.06
C GLU A 364 6.10 -7.03 -38.00
N LYS A 365 7.38 -7.36 -37.89
CA LYS A 365 8.44 -6.80 -38.76
C LYS A 365 8.42 -7.34 -40.20
N LYS A 366 7.68 -8.42 -40.51
CA LYS A 366 7.56 -8.94 -41.89
C LYS A 366 6.35 -8.38 -42.65
N LYS A 367 5.40 -7.70 -41.97
CA LYS A 367 4.18 -7.18 -42.63
C LYS A 367 4.22 -5.69 -42.97
N SER A 368 5.28 -4.95 -42.63
CA SER A 368 5.37 -3.51 -42.93
C SER A 368 6.04 -3.14 -44.24
N VAL A 369 6.25 -4.10 -45.15
CA VAL A 369 6.73 -3.82 -46.53
C VAL A 369 5.82 -4.55 -47.52
N THR A 370 4.68 -4.00 -47.81
CA THR A 370 4.01 -3.98 -49.10
C THR A 370 2.62 -3.33 -48.96
N PHE A 371 2.57 -2.01 -48.94
CA PHE A 371 1.42 -1.28 -49.47
C PHE A 371 1.70 -1.11 -50.96
N GLY A 372 1.23 -2.06 -51.75
CA GLY A 372 1.28 -2.02 -53.17
C GLY A 372 0.16 -2.88 -53.72
N GLN A 373 -0.85 -2.21 -54.25
CA GLN A 373 -1.91 -2.71 -55.15
C GLN A 373 -2.92 -3.71 -54.57
N ALA A 374 -4.13 -3.21 -54.42
CA ALA A 374 -5.34 -4.02 -54.25
C ALA A 374 -5.50 -5.00 -55.44
N PRO A 375 -5.73 -6.28 -55.23
CA PRO A 375 -6.18 -7.14 -56.31
C PRO A 375 -7.66 -6.91 -56.61
N GLU A 376 -7.96 -6.61 -57.85
CA GLU A 376 -9.32 -6.62 -58.43
C GLU A 376 -10.03 -7.93 -58.10
N ILE A 377 -11.22 -7.78 -57.53
CA ILE A 377 -12.13 -8.91 -57.28
C ILE A 377 -12.69 -9.36 -58.66
N GLN A 378 -12.15 -10.43 -59.24
CA GLN A 378 -12.80 -11.13 -60.31
C GLN A 378 -13.96 -11.95 -59.77
N ALA A 379 -15.16 -11.62 -60.25
CA ALA A 379 -16.39 -12.33 -59.98
C ALA A 379 -16.31 -13.77 -60.47
N ILE A 380 -16.35 -14.74 -59.58
CA ILE A 380 -16.48 -16.16 -59.94
C ILE A 380 -17.96 -16.43 -60.20
N HIS A 381 -18.25 -16.70 -61.49
CA HIS A 381 -19.52 -17.29 -61.97
C HIS A 381 -19.68 -18.70 -61.35
N VAL A 382 -20.71 -18.86 -60.50
CA VAL A 382 -21.15 -20.17 -60.04
C VAL A 382 -22.16 -20.73 -61.05
N GLU A 383 -21.72 -21.69 -61.91
CA GLU A 383 -22.62 -22.53 -62.68
C GLU A 383 -23.43 -23.45 -61.75
N LYS A 384 -24.75 -23.37 -61.93
CA LYS A 384 -25.71 -24.32 -61.31
C LYS A 384 -25.61 -25.64 -62.08
N LYS A 385 -25.12 -26.70 -61.48
CA LYS A 385 -25.42 -28.09 -61.94
C LYS A 385 -26.42 -28.72 -60.97
N GLN A 386 -27.64 -28.91 -61.52
CA GLN A 386 -28.66 -29.80 -60.99
C GLN A 386 -28.17 -31.25 -61.12
N VAL A 387 -28.20 -32.02 -60.07
CA VAL A 387 -28.25 -33.47 -60.11
C VAL A 387 -29.27 -33.99 -59.12
N ALA A 388 -30.13 -34.79 -59.65
CA ALA A 388 -31.37 -35.35 -59.18
C ALA A 388 -31.20 -36.29 -57.94
N SER A 389 -32.27 -36.29 -57.22
CA SER A 389 -32.70 -37.26 -56.22
C SER A 389 -32.48 -38.71 -56.53
N LYS A 390 -32.02 -39.51 -55.58
CA LYS A 390 -32.47 -40.90 -55.41
C LYS A 390 -32.65 -41.22 -53.94
N LEU A 391 -33.91 -41.40 -53.62
CA LEU A 391 -34.41 -42.07 -52.39
C LEU A 391 -33.97 -43.55 -52.43
N ILE A 392 -33.47 -44.10 -51.37
CA ILE A 392 -33.60 -45.50 -51.02
C ILE A 392 -33.96 -45.58 -49.56
N VAL A 393 -35.20 -46.06 -49.39
CA VAL A 393 -35.81 -46.53 -48.13
C VAL A 393 -35.38 -48.00 -47.95
N ASN A 394 -35.02 -48.39 -46.77
CA ASN A 394 -35.34 -49.69 -46.12
C ASN A 394 -34.62 -49.79 -44.80
N LYS A 395 -35.27 -49.94 -43.81
CA LYS A 395 -36.14 -50.93 -43.12
C LYS A 395 -35.49 -51.36 -41.80
N THR A 396 -36.18 -50.97 -40.75
CA THR A 396 -36.60 -51.74 -39.56
C THR A 396 -35.98 -53.12 -39.32
N VAL A 397 -35.52 -53.32 -38.07
CA VAL A 397 -35.79 -54.46 -37.15
C VAL A 397 -35.45 -53.96 -35.76
N LYS A 398 -36.41 -53.68 -34.88
CA LYS A 398 -37.08 -54.46 -33.80
C LYS A 398 -36.06 -55.21 -32.92
N ALA A 399 -35.94 -54.76 -31.66
CA ALA A 399 -36.62 -55.19 -30.42
C ALA A 399 -35.96 -56.40 -29.77
N GLU A 400 -35.73 -56.27 -28.49
CA GLU A 400 -36.14 -57.03 -27.30
C GLU A 400 -35.21 -56.63 -26.16
N ALA A 401 -35.62 -56.01 -25.10
CA ALA A 401 -36.41 -56.41 -23.97
C ALA A 401 -35.92 -57.68 -23.26
N GLU A 402 -35.40 -57.52 -22.08
CA GLU A 402 -35.81 -58.21 -20.84
C GLU A 402 -34.78 -57.92 -19.73
N LYS A 403 -35.25 -57.34 -18.72
CA LYS A 403 -35.72 -57.78 -17.40
C LYS A 403 -34.63 -57.85 -16.34
N THR A 404 -34.91 -56.99 -15.38
CA THR A 404 -35.05 -57.25 -13.94
C THR A 404 -33.93 -57.98 -13.22
N VAL A 405 -33.45 -57.36 -12.14
CA VAL A 405 -33.70 -57.81 -10.76
C VAL A 405 -33.12 -56.76 -9.77
N THR A 406 -34.00 -56.17 -8.98
CA THR A 406 -33.69 -55.69 -7.64
C THR A 406 -33.63 -56.86 -6.68
N PRO A 407 -32.86 -56.85 -5.61
CA PRO A 407 -33.55 -56.65 -4.33
C PRO A 407 -32.81 -55.80 -3.30
N THR A 408 -33.62 -55.01 -2.66
CA THR A 408 -33.64 -54.52 -1.30
C THR A 408 -32.81 -55.28 -0.27
N ALA A 409 -32.08 -54.55 0.56
CA ALA A 409 -31.84 -54.88 1.94
C ALA A 409 -31.73 -53.61 2.79
N GLU A 410 -32.69 -53.40 3.63
CA GLU A 410 -32.70 -52.47 4.76
C GLU A 410 -31.63 -52.82 5.77
N VAL A 411 -30.95 -51.83 6.31
CA VAL A 411 -30.42 -51.84 7.67
C VAL A 411 -30.54 -50.46 8.29
N LYS A 412 -31.52 -50.35 9.13
CA LYS A 412 -31.73 -49.62 10.38
C LYS A 412 -30.75 -48.53 10.75
N GLY A 413 -31.33 -47.36 11.00
CA GLY A 413 -30.75 -46.20 11.64
C GLY A 413 -30.49 -46.39 13.14
N VAL A 414 -29.50 -45.62 13.61
CA VAL A 414 -29.34 -45.29 15.03
C VAL A 414 -29.05 -43.80 15.12
N PRO A 415 -29.74 -43.04 16.00
CA PRO A 415 -29.59 -41.60 16.08
C PRO A 415 -28.45 -41.21 17.02
N VAL A 416 -27.64 -40.25 16.60
CA VAL A 416 -26.65 -39.61 17.48
C VAL A 416 -27.25 -38.33 18.05
N LYS A 417 -27.37 -38.33 19.38
CA LYS A 417 -27.78 -37.23 20.25
C LYS A 417 -26.80 -36.06 20.21
N LYS A 418 -27.33 -34.85 20.18
CA LYS A 418 -26.71 -33.63 20.72
C LYS A 418 -26.56 -33.75 22.24
N PRO A 419 -25.56 -33.14 22.83
CA PRO A 419 -25.65 -32.63 24.20
C PRO A 419 -25.72 -31.11 24.20
N GLU A 420 -26.79 -30.58 24.66
CA GLU A 420 -26.90 -29.31 25.35
C GLU A 420 -26.43 -29.55 26.79
N GLU A 421 -25.54 -28.74 27.31
CA GLU A 421 -25.38 -28.56 28.75
C GLU A 421 -25.27 -27.07 29.07
N GLU A 422 -26.35 -26.53 29.56
CA GLU A 422 -26.40 -25.39 30.46
C GLU A 422 -25.79 -25.79 31.81
N SER A 423 -24.89 -25.03 32.37
CA SER A 423 -24.56 -25.07 33.78
C SER A 423 -24.70 -23.70 34.41
N GLN A 424 -25.81 -23.52 35.10
CA GLN A 424 -26.05 -22.52 36.12
C GLN A 424 -25.03 -22.70 37.28
N ILE A 425 -24.41 -21.65 37.72
CA ILE A 425 -23.77 -21.61 39.04
C ILE A 425 -24.45 -20.52 39.88
N LYS A 426 -24.94 -21.00 41.01
CA LYS A 426 -25.69 -20.31 42.05
C LYS A 426 -24.84 -19.27 42.78
N SER A 427 -25.52 -18.19 43.13
CA SER A 427 -25.18 -17.18 44.09
C SER A 427 -25.02 -17.76 45.51
N VAL A 428 -23.99 -17.27 46.22
CA VAL A 428 -23.96 -17.31 47.71
C VAL A 428 -23.80 -15.89 48.22
N SER A 429 -24.79 -15.46 48.95
CA SER A 429 -24.86 -14.23 49.70
C SER A 429 -24.18 -14.37 51.07
N LYS A 430 -23.51 -13.32 51.54
CA LYS A 430 -23.49 -12.88 52.98
C LYS A 430 -22.96 -11.46 53.07
N SER A 431 -23.79 -10.50 53.27
CA SER A 431 -24.14 -9.67 54.48
C SER A 431 -23.02 -8.87 55.12
N GLY A 432 -23.18 -7.53 55.11
CA GLY A 432 -22.42 -6.58 55.95
C GLY A 432 -22.73 -5.11 55.66
N LYS A 433 -23.80 -4.64 56.22
CA LYS A 433 -24.27 -3.31 56.66
C LYS A 433 -23.53 -1.99 56.35
N LYS A 434 -24.37 -1.04 55.82
CA LYS A 434 -24.58 0.40 56.10
C LYS A 434 -23.57 1.41 55.50
N ALA A 435 -23.99 2.27 54.60
CA ALA A 435 -24.68 3.53 54.82
C ALA A 435 -24.89 4.24 53.48
N GLY A 436 -26.03 4.85 53.32
CA GLY A 436 -26.65 5.37 52.13
C GLY A 436 -25.95 6.52 51.42
N LYS A 437 -26.20 6.58 50.14
CA LYS A 437 -26.57 7.79 49.38
C LYS A 437 -27.13 7.39 48.02
N ARG A 438 -28.13 8.15 47.62
CA ARG A 438 -29.11 7.98 46.56
C ARG A 438 -28.48 7.79 45.17
N PRO A 439 -29.15 7.08 44.23
CA PRO A 439 -28.74 7.02 42.83
C PRO A 439 -29.08 8.32 42.10
N ILE A 440 -28.11 8.88 41.40
CA ILE A 440 -28.33 9.96 40.44
C ILE A 440 -28.51 9.29 39.07
N SER A 441 -29.74 9.36 38.60
CA SER A 441 -30.07 9.06 37.22
C SER A 441 -29.56 10.21 36.34
N ILE A 442 -28.65 9.92 35.40
CA ILE A 442 -28.23 10.90 34.40
C ILE A 442 -29.04 10.66 33.16
N SER A 443 -30.03 11.49 32.91
CA SER A 443 -30.72 11.61 31.66
C SER A 443 -29.84 12.38 30.67
N ILE A 444 -29.59 11.80 29.49
CA ILE A 444 -28.93 12.47 28.39
C ILE A 444 -29.97 13.37 27.71
N SER A 445 -29.90 14.64 28.01
CA SER A 445 -30.56 15.67 27.22
C SER A 445 -29.68 16.93 27.21
N SER A 446 -29.44 17.43 26.00
CA SER A 446 -28.97 18.78 25.65
C SER A 446 -27.56 19.17 26.11
N TYR A 447 -26.61 19.05 25.19
CA TYR A 447 -25.42 19.91 25.21
C TYR A 447 -25.56 20.97 24.09
N SER A 448 -26.17 22.09 24.45
CA SER A 448 -25.92 23.38 23.85
C SER A 448 -24.86 24.05 24.73
N GLY A 449 -23.63 24.00 24.30
CA GLY A 449 -22.48 24.63 24.94
C GLY A 449 -21.88 25.63 23.98
N GLN A 450 -22.13 26.88 24.22
CA GLN A 450 -21.35 28.02 23.74
C GLN A 450 -19.89 27.79 24.12
N SER A 451 -19.00 27.89 23.17
CA SER A 451 -17.58 28.15 23.37
C SER A 451 -17.28 29.53 22.79
N GLU A 452 -17.01 30.43 23.74
CA GLU A 452 -16.47 31.75 23.47
C GLU A 452 -15.08 31.66 22.83
N ASP A 453 -14.93 32.50 21.84
CA ASP A 453 -13.80 33.29 21.37
C ASP A 453 -12.36 32.88 21.70
N SER A 454 -11.62 32.63 20.65
CA SER A 454 -10.33 33.29 20.45
C SER A 454 -10.24 33.79 19.00
N GLN A 455 -10.41 35.09 18.89
CA GLN A 455 -10.23 35.91 17.70
C GLN A 455 -8.78 35.82 17.22
N VAL A 456 -8.60 35.40 15.97
CA VAL A 456 -7.51 35.88 15.14
C VAL A 456 -8.14 36.52 13.92
N SER A 457 -7.95 37.82 13.86
CA SER A 457 -8.41 38.74 12.84
C SER A 457 -7.84 38.39 11.46
N GLU A 458 -8.71 37.98 10.56
CA GLU A 458 -8.62 38.32 9.14
C GLU A 458 -9.92 39.03 8.76
N GLN A 459 -9.81 40.33 8.64
CA GLN A 459 -10.83 41.20 8.05
C GLN A 459 -10.92 40.88 6.56
N ALA A 460 -11.90 40.01 6.23
CA ALA A 460 -12.48 39.96 4.91
C ALA A 460 -13.90 40.51 5.06
N GLU A 461 -14.20 41.59 4.35
CA GLU A 461 -15.45 42.30 4.31
C GLU A 461 -16.64 41.36 4.16
N GLU A 462 -17.38 41.12 5.26
CA GLU A 462 -18.71 40.51 5.22
C GLU A 462 -19.68 41.59 4.80
N GLU A 463 -20.02 41.65 3.50
CA GLU A 463 -21.21 42.33 3.04
C GLU A 463 -22.43 41.64 3.68
N HIS A 464 -22.99 42.26 4.71
CA HIS A 464 -24.29 41.90 5.29
C HIS A 464 -25.42 42.14 4.29
N PHE A 465 -25.70 41.18 3.42
CA PHE A 465 -26.93 41.12 2.67
C PHE A 465 -28.07 40.67 3.58
N VAL A 466 -28.73 41.59 4.23
CA VAL A 466 -30.02 41.36 4.92
C VAL A 466 -31.15 41.56 3.91
N GLN A 467 -31.35 40.62 3.01
CA GLN A 467 -32.52 40.58 2.15
C GLN A 467 -33.20 39.23 2.32
N ASN A 468 -34.50 39.22 2.61
CA ASN A 468 -35.34 38.03 2.74
C ASN A 468 -36.47 38.11 1.69
N GLU A 469 -36.11 38.09 0.40
CA GLU A 469 -37.09 37.98 -0.68
C GLU A 469 -37.66 36.54 -0.72
N ALA A 470 -38.96 36.44 -1.04
CA ALA A 470 -39.63 35.17 -1.23
C ALA A 470 -39.17 34.52 -2.55
N TYR A 471 -38.71 33.32 -2.54
CA TYR A 471 -38.27 32.56 -3.72
C TYR A 471 -39.06 31.25 -3.87
N SER A 472 -39.21 30.81 -5.13
CA SER A 472 -39.84 29.51 -5.44
C SER A 472 -38.86 28.36 -5.36
N SER A 473 -39.35 27.14 -5.07
CA SER A 473 -38.55 25.93 -5.12
C SER A 473 -37.91 25.67 -6.50
N THR A 474 -38.56 26.15 -7.57
CA THR A 474 -38.06 26.08 -8.95
C THR A 474 -36.86 27.01 -9.16
N ASP A 475 -36.87 28.18 -8.55
CA ASP A 475 -35.78 29.15 -8.66
C ASP A 475 -34.53 28.67 -7.91
N LEU A 476 -34.73 28.03 -6.75
CA LEU A 476 -33.63 27.43 -6.02
C LEU A 476 -33.01 26.27 -6.81
N ILE A 477 -33.78 25.40 -7.46
CA ILE A 477 -33.25 24.31 -8.28
C ILE A 477 -32.51 24.84 -9.51
N LYS A 478 -32.97 25.93 -10.12
CA LYS A 478 -32.25 26.59 -11.21
C LYS A 478 -30.91 27.17 -10.74
N ALA A 479 -30.91 27.95 -9.65
CA ALA A 479 -29.69 28.51 -9.08
C ALA A 479 -28.73 27.41 -8.60
N TRP A 480 -29.25 26.30 -8.06
CA TRP A 480 -28.47 25.11 -7.67
C TRP A 480 -27.72 24.49 -8.86
N LYS A 481 -28.38 24.33 -10.01
CA LYS A 481 -27.75 23.82 -11.23
C LYS A 481 -26.79 24.80 -11.87
N ASN A 482 -27.13 26.09 -11.90
CA ASN A 482 -26.25 27.12 -12.47
C ASN A 482 -24.92 27.28 -11.71
N TYR A 483 -24.87 26.86 -10.45
CA TYR A 483 -23.61 26.85 -9.70
C TYR A 483 -22.55 25.92 -10.33
N THR A 484 -22.94 24.87 -11.06
CA THR A 484 -22.00 23.96 -11.74
C THR A 484 -21.14 24.67 -12.78
N ASP A 485 -21.64 25.76 -13.38
CA ASP A 485 -20.91 26.54 -14.38
C ASP A 485 -19.73 27.32 -13.77
N GLN A 486 -19.75 27.55 -12.45
CA GLN A 486 -18.68 28.23 -11.72
C GLN A 486 -17.56 27.32 -11.21
N ILE A 487 -17.79 25.99 -11.18
CA ILE A 487 -16.84 25.02 -10.63
C ILE A 487 -16.56 23.87 -11.61
N PRO A 488 -16.18 24.12 -12.88
CA PRO A 488 -15.96 23.07 -13.87
C PRO A 488 -14.84 22.08 -13.49
N GLU A 489 -13.89 22.50 -12.65
CA GLU A 489 -12.75 21.70 -12.21
C GLU A 489 -13.12 20.62 -11.17
N LEU A 490 -14.23 20.75 -10.45
CA LEU A 490 -14.66 19.85 -9.39
C LEU A 490 -15.68 18.81 -9.88
N SER A 491 -15.26 17.93 -10.78
CA SER A 491 -16.13 16.97 -11.48
C SER A 491 -17.00 16.11 -10.55
N SER A 492 -16.54 15.75 -9.35
CA SER A 492 -17.31 14.97 -8.37
C SER A 492 -18.49 15.75 -7.79
N ILE A 493 -18.30 17.03 -7.48
CA ILE A 493 -19.33 17.93 -6.94
C ILE A 493 -20.33 18.32 -8.04
N VAL A 494 -19.85 18.60 -9.24
CA VAL A 494 -20.68 18.87 -10.43
C VAL A 494 -21.60 17.68 -10.72
N SER A 495 -21.05 16.45 -10.70
CA SER A 495 -21.85 15.23 -10.89
C SER A 495 -22.89 15.06 -9.78
N PHE A 496 -22.55 15.37 -8.53
CA PHE A 496 -23.49 15.30 -7.41
C PHE A 496 -24.63 16.33 -7.55
N ILE A 497 -24.31 17.58 -7.87
CA ILE A 497 -25.28 18.66 -8.05
C ILE A 497 -26.27 18.34 -9.18
N ASN A 498 -25.81 17.82 -10.31
CA ASN A 498 -26.62 17.43 -11.44
C ASN A 498 -27.59 16.29 -11.17
N ASN A 499 -27.15 15.32 -10.34
CA ASN A 499 -27.92 14.11 -10.05
C ASN A 499 -28.81 14.22 -8.78
N ASN A 500 -28.56 15.20 -7.91
CA ASN A 500 -29.26 15.35 -6.63
C ASN A 500 -29.84 16.75 -6.44
N ASN A 501 -31.17 16.83 -6.37
CA ASN A 501 -31.86 18.09 -6.06
C ASN A 501 -32.07 18.21 -4.54
N PRO A 502 -31.89 19.41 -3.95
CA PRO A 502 -32.19 19.67 -2.54
C PRO A 502 -33.65 19.42 -2.22
N LYS A 503 -33.95 18.60 -1.19
CA LYS A 503 -35.34 18.36 -0.74
C LYS A 503 -35.71 19.31 0.39
N LYS A 504 -36.81 20.08 0.23
CA LYS A 504 -37.31 21.01 1.24
C LYS A 504 -37.82 20.24 2.48
N ILE A 505 -37.29 20.56 3.69
CA ILE A 505 -37.75 20.00 4.97
C ILE A 505 -38.44 21.07 5.83
N GLY A 506 -38.05 22.34 5.67
CA GLY A 506 -38.57 23.48 6.42
C GLY A 506 -38.71 24.72 5.55
N GLU A 507 -39.07 25.84 6.15
CA GLU A 507 -39.37 27.06 5.40
C GLU A 507 -38.18 27.52 4.53
N HIS A 508 -36.94 27.41 5.04
CA HIS A 508 -35.70 27.73 4.32
C HIS A 508 -34.62 26.65 4.54
N VAL A 509 -35.01 25.42 4.95
CA VAL A 509 -34.10 24.34 5.26
C VAL A 509 -34.25 23.23 4.22
N TYR A 510 -33.11 22.84 3.62
CA TYR A 510 -33.06 21.82 2.57
C TYR A 510 -32.19 20.64 2.98
N LEU A 511 -32.61 19.39 2.64
CA LEU A 511 -31.88 18.16 2.87
C LEU A 511 -31.11 17.77 1.63
N LEU A 512 -29.84 17.47 1.83
CA LEU A 512 -28.99 16.83 0.85
C LEU A 512 -28.70 15.40 1.31
N THR A 513 -28.90 14.42 0.42
CA THR A 513 -28.66 13.00 0.70
C THR A 513 -27.42 12.53 -0.04
N PHE A 514 -26.48 11.92 0.70
CA PHE A 514 -25.21 11.40 0.17
C PHE A 514 -25.20 9.88 0.20
N SER A 515 -24.54 9.25 -0.77
CA SER A 515 -24.41 7.79 -0.86
C SER A 515 -23.33 7.22 0.05
N ASN A 516 -22.33 8.04 0.44
CA ASN A 516 -21.26 7.66 1.35
C ASN A 516 -20.68 8.90 2.07
N ILE A 517 -19.91 8.62 3.15
CA ILE A 517 -19.28 9.64 4.00
C ILE A 517 -18.22 10.46 3.24
N PHE A 518 -17.51 9.87 2.26
CA PHE A 518 -16.48 10.57 1.49
C PHE A 518 -17.09 11.68 0.63
N GLN A 519 -18.22 11.40 -0.04
CA GLN A 519 -18.95 12.41 -0.82
C GLN A 519 -19.47 13.55 0.08
N GLU A 520 -19.96 13.23 1.27
CA GLU A 520 -20.40 14.24 2.23
C GLU A 520 -19.24 15.15 2.65
N ASN A 521 -18.07 14.58 2.97
CA ASN A 521 -16.90 15.33 3.43
C ASN A 521 -16.34 16.24 2.32
N ASP A 522 -16.26 15.76 1.08
CA ASP A 522 -15.81 16.60 -0.04
C ASP A 522 -16.80 17.73 -0.33
N PHE A 523 -18.10 17.44 -0.27
CA PHE A 523 -19.13 18.45 -0.45
C PHE A 523 -19.16 19.49 0.68
N LYS A 524 -18.85 19.10 1.93
CA LYS A 524 -18.77 20.03 3.08
C LYS A 524 -17.68 21.09 2.90
N LYS A 525 -16.59 20.82 2.19
CA LYS A 525 -15.53 21.79 1.89
C LYS A 525 -16.08 22.98 1.07
N GLU A 526 -16.96 22.68 0.10
CA GLU A 526 -17.57 23.68 -0.77
C GLU A 526 -18.93 24.22 -0.29
N MET A 527 -19.48 23.66 0.78
CA MET A 527 -20.80 24.01 1.32
C MET A 527 -20.95 25.51 1.59
N ASN A 528 -19.91 26.16 2.09
CA ASN A 528 -19.92 27.57 2.42
C ASN A 528 -20.00 28.45 1.15
N ASN A 529 -19.28 28.08 0.09
CA ASN A 529 -19.27 28.78 -1.19
C ASN A 529 -20.62 28.63 -1.89
N ILE A 530 -21.16 27.41 -1.91
CA ILE A 530 -22.51 27.13 -2.45
C ILE A 530 -23.56 27.94 -1.70
N ARG A 531 -23.49 28.00 -0.36
CA ARG A 531 -24.44 28.79 0.46
C ARG A 531 -24.35 30.29 0.17
N LYS A 532 -23.15 30.84 0.06
CA LYS A 532 -22.92 32.26 -0.29
C LYS A 532 -23.50 32.57 -1.66
N TYR A 533 -23.24 31.72 -2.66
CA TYR A 533 -23.77 31.90 -4.00
C TYR A 533 -25.30 31.88 -4.03
N LEU A 534 -25.94 30.87 -3.43
CA LEU A 534 -27.40 30.74 -3.42
C LEU A 534 -28.09 31.89 -2.65
N ARG A 535 -27.50 32.37 -1.55
CA ARG A 535 -28.00 33.52 -0.82
C ARG A 535 -27.94 34.81 -1.62
N LYS A 536 -26.87 34.98 -2.42
CA LYS A 536 -26.72 36.15 -3.32
C LYS A 536 -27.69 36.09 -4.47
N GLU A 537 -27.82 34.93 -5.12
CA GLU A 537 -28.67 34.76 -6.31
C GLU A 537 -30.17 34.85 -5.96
N LEU A 538 -30.58 34.26 -4.84
CA LEU A 538 -31.97 34.25 -4.40
C LEU A 538 -32.31 35.39 -3.43
N LYS A 539 -31.35 36.28 -3.13
CA LYS A 539 -31.48 37.43 -2.22
C LYS A 539 -32.15 37.06 -0.87
N ASN A 540 -31.80 35.86 -0.35
CA ASN A 540 -32.37 35.36 0.88
C ASN A 540 -31.29 34.77 1.80
N SER A 541 -31.09 35.42 2.95
CA SER A 541 -30.06 35.04 3.92
C SER A 541 -30.40 33.81 4.77
N SER A 542 -31.67 33.38 4.79
CA SER A 542 -32.17 32.30 5.68
C SER A 542 -31.92 30.88 5.14
N ILE A 543 -31.40 30.76 3.91
CA ILE A 543 -31.18 29.45 3.26
C ILE A 543 -30.12 28.64 4.02
N SER A 544 -30.51 27.41 4.44
CA SER A 544 -29.65 26.48 5.14
C SER A 544 -29.80 25.04 4.62
N PHE A 545 -28.70 24.25 4.73
CA PHE A 545 -28.67 22.88 4.27
C PHE A 545 -28.37 21.93 5.43
N LYS A 546 -29.09 20.82 5.48
CA LYS A 546 -28.79 19.65 6.34
C LYS A 546 -28.30 18.51 5.48
N THR A 547 -27.31 17.79 5.92
CA THR A 547 -26.76 16.62 5.23
C THR A 547 -27.25 15.35 5.90
N LYS A 548 -27.50 14.30 5.11
CA LYS A 548 -27.82 12.95 5.60
C LYS A 548 -27.11 11.95 4.71
N VAL A 549 -26.31 11.09 5.30
CA VAL A 549 -25.72 9.93 4.61
C VAL A 549 -26.73 8.80 4.68
N VAL A 550 -27.13 8.28 3.53
CA VAL A 550 -27.94 7.07 3.43
C VAL A 550 -26.99 6.03 2.85
N GLU A 551 -26.45 5.17 3.72
CA GLU A 551 -25.74 4.00 3.25
C GLU A 551 -26.72 3.17 2.44
N ASN A 552 -26.54 3.16 1.13
CA ASN A 552 -27.25 2.25 0.25
C ASN A 552 -26.76 0.85 0.54
N THR A 553 -27.39 0.18 1.47
CA THR A 553 -27.29 -1.28 1.66
C THR A 553 -28.00 -2.04 0.55
N SER A 554 -28.33 -1.42 -0.57
CA SER A 554 -28.58 -2.15 -1.80
C SER A 554 -27.23 -2.74 -2.24
N ARG A 555 -26.86 -3.90 -1.63
CA ARG A 555 -26.04 -4.90 -2.33
C ARG A 555 -26.56 -4.88 -3.75
N PHE A 556 -25.68 -4.69 -4.73
CA PHE A 556 -25.94 -5.01 -6.12
C PHE A 556 -26.45 -6.46 -6.13
N ARG A 557 -27.78 -6.61 -6.10
CA ARG A 557 -28.42 -7.88 -6.35
C ARG A 557 -28.07 -8.15 -7.79
N ARG A 558 -27.11 -9.06 -8.02
CA ARG A 558 -26.82 -9.54 -9.37
C ARG A 558 -28.16 -9.98 -9.90
N LYS A 559 -28.70 -9.28 -10.89
CA LYS A 559 -29.94 -9.70 -11.56
C LYS A 559 -29.70 -11.12 -12.06
N ASN A 560 -30.62 -12.02 -11.77
CA ASN A 560 -30.55 -13.38 -12.30
C ASN A 560 -30.42 -13.30 -13.83
N PRO A 561 -29.64 -14.17 -14.48
CA PRO A 561 -29.51 -14.21 -15.94
C PRO A 561 -30.86 -14.17 -16.65
N GLU A 562 -31.88 -14.80 -16.08
CA GLU A 562 -33.27 -14.76 -16.58
C GLU A 562 -33.93 -13.38 -16.54
N GLU A 563 -33.68 -12.58 -15.47
CA GLU A 563 -34.19 -11.21 -15.36
C GLU A 563 -33.48 -10.29 -16.36
N ILE A 564 -32.19 -10.53 -16.62
CA ILE A 564 -31.41 -9.79 -17.63
C ILE A 564 -31.95 -10.12 -19.02
N LEU A 565 -32.15 -11.41 -19.33
CA LEU A 565 -32.70 -11.85 -20.62
C LEU A 565 -34.11 -11.29 -20.84
N LYS A 566 -34.96 -11.25 -19.81
CA LYS A 566 -36.29 -10.70 -19.88
C LYS A 566 -36.27 -9.19 -20.20
N SER A 567 -35.42 -8.44 -19.51
CA SER A 567 -35.27 -7.01 -19.75
C SER A 567 -34.67 -6.69 -21.13
N LEU A 568 -33.76 -7.52 -21.64
CA LEU A 568 -33.18 -7.39 -22.97
C LEU A 568 -34.19 -7.80 -24.08
N SER A 569 -35.03 -8.81 -23.81
CA SER A 569 -36.06 -9.23 -24.78
C SER A 569 -37.22 -8.25 -24.85
N GLU A 570 -37.50 -7.48 -23.80
CA GLU A 570 -38.44 -6.34 -23.84
C GLU A 570 -37.90 -5.17 -24.68
N GLN A 571 -36.58 -4.96 -24.70
CA GLN A 571 -35.93 -3.95 -25.52
C GLN A 571 -35.73 -4.39 -26.98
N ASN A 572 -35.53 -5.67 -27.24
CA ASN A 572 -35.33 -6.22 -28.57
C ASN A 572 -36.03 -7.59 -28.74
N PRO A 573 -37.24 -7.60 -29.34
CA PRO A 573 -38.04 -8.82 -29.54
C PRO A 573 -37.34 -9.91 -30.40
N ALA A 574 -36.36 -9.54 -31.22
CA ALA A 574 -35.60 -10.47 -32.03
C ALA A 574 -34.76 -11.47 -31.22
N LEU A 575 -34.42 -11.13 -29.96
CA LEU A 575 -33.68 -12.01 -29.03
C LEU A 575 -34.48 -13.27 -28.65
N GLN A 576 -35.80 -13.19 -28.56
CA GLN A 576 -36.64 -14.35 -28.26
C GLN A 576 -36.68 -15.32 -29.46
N THR A 577 -36.70 -14.77 -30.68
CA THR A 577 -36.66 -15.56 -31.92
C THR A 577 -35.30 -16.26 -32.07
N LEU A 578 -34.22 -15.56 -31.72
CA LEU A 578 -32.85 -16.11 -31.74
C LEU A 578 -32.69 -17.25 -30.73
N LYS A 579 -33.19 -17.05 -29.47
CA LYS A 579 -33.16 -18.10 -28.43
C LYS A 579 -33.91 -19.37 -28.91
N ARG A 580 -35.07 -19.21 -29.52
CA ARG A 580 -35.88 -20.34 -30.01
C ARG A 580 -35.22 -21.06 -31.18
N ASN A 581 -34.62 -20.31 -32.14
CA ASN A 581 -33.99 -20.87 -33.32
C ASN A 581 -32.67 -21.58 -33.07
N LEU A 582 -31.93 -21.15 -32.02
CA LEU A 582 -30.62 -21.72 -31.66
C LEU A 582 -30.70 -22.63 -30.42
N SER A 583 -31.90 -22.89 -29.87
CA SER A 583 -32.13 -23.72 -28.66
C SER A 583 -31.15 -23.40 -27.52
N LEU A 584 -30.92 -22.09 -27.27
CA LEU A 584 -30.01 -21.64 -26.21
C LEU A 584 -30.65 -21.77 -24.84
N GLU A 585 -30.00 -22.49 -23.93
CA GLU A 585 -30.31 -22.53 -22.51
C GLU A 585 -29.41 -21.56 -21.75
N LEU A 586 -29.91 -21.03 -20.63
CA LEU A 586 -29.15 -20.16 -19.74
C LEU A 586 -28.55 -21.04 -18.63
N ASP A 587 -27.24 -21.10 -18.55
CA ASP A 587 -26.50 -21.68 -17.42
C ASP A 587 -26.47 -20.76 -16.20
#